data_95a8c46fb2ba4ac1f3be89e2eeef0478
#
_entry.id   95a8c46fb2ba4ac1f3be89e2eeef0478
#
_cell.length_a   1.000
_cell.length_b   1.000
_cell.length_c   1.000
_cell.angle_alpha   90.00
_cell.angle_beta   90.00
_cell.angle_gamma   90.00
#
_symmetry.space_group_name_H-M   'P 1'
#
loop_
_entity.id
_entity.type
_entity.pdbx_description
1 polymer ?
#
loop_
_entity_poly.entity_id
_entity_poly.type
_entity_poly.pdbx_seq_one_letter_code
_entity_poly.pdbx_strand_id
1 'polypeptide(L)'
;MENTRKMRACATRNVVAIGAALSLALLVPPTNAHHSYAMYDGTVYRVFTGVIVRIVPNAAHFEMHFVPLNDARDALVRDEKGQPLVWVAQMESAAQAFKDGITKESFPQGTVFSMGLHPRRDGKPAGDRGMSGLFQCPKGSKPAPGKHCDTVAGNKTFGAGELPKEGPAAPKS
;
A
#
# COMPACT_ATOMS: atom_id res chain seq x y z
N MET A 1 -73.48 18.27 -0.83
CA MET A 1 -72.78 17.18 -1.49
C MET A 1 -71.50 17.66 -2.22
N GLU A 2 -70.76 18.63 -1.66
CA GLU A 2 -69.67 19.30 -2.37
C GLU A 2 -68.29 19.15 -1.70
N ASN A 3 -68.20 18.41 -0.59
CA ASN A 3 -66.96 18.38 0.22
C ASN A 3 -66.09 17.10 0.04
N THR A 4 -66.53 16.11 -0.71
CA THR A 4 -65.85 14.85 -0.89
C THR A 4 -64.92 14.81 -2.13
N ARG A 5 -65.09 15.78 -3.05
CA ARG A 5 -64.19 15.81 -4.29
C ARG A 5 -62.87 16.54 -4.07
N LYS A 6 -62.75 17.44 -3.11
CA LYS A 6 -61.52 18.21 -2.87
C LYS A 6 -60.43 17.42 -2.11
N MET A 7 -60.80 16.41 -1.32
CA MET A 7 -59.83 15.63 -0.57
C MET A 7 -59.12 14.54 -1.41
N ARG A 8 -59.70 14.10 -2.52
CA ARG A 8 -59.08 13.08 -3.39
C ARG A 8 -57.95 13.63 -4.29
N ALA A 9 -57.99 14.91 -4.62
CA ALA A 9 -57.00 15.54 -5.49
C ALA A 9 -55.69 15.87 -4.76
N CYS A 10 -55.71 16.02 -3.42
CA CYS A 10 -54.53 16.36 -2.64
C CYS A 10 -53.66 15.12 -2.32
N ALA A 11 -54.30 13.95 -2.14
CA ALA A 11 -53.59 12.71 -1.79
C ALA A 11 -52.77 12.15 -2.97
N THR A 12 -53.25 12.30 -4.20
CA THR A 12 -52.58 11.79 -5.40
C THR A 12 -51.35 12.61 -5.79
N ARG A 13 -51.32 13.91 -5.52
CA ARG A 13 -50.14 14.76 -5.83
C ARG A 13 -48.94 14.45 -4.93
N ASN A 14 -49.17 14.12 -3.66
CA ASN A 14 -48.10 13.84 -2.71
C ASN A 14 -47.45 12.45 -2.96
N VAL A 15 -48.23 11.46 -3.41
CA VAL A 15 -47.71 10.12 -3.70
C VAL A 15 -46.79 10.11 -4.92
N VAL A 16 -47.12 10.90 -5.96
CA VAL A 16 -46.28 11.02 -7.17
C VAL A 16 -44.95 11.74 -6.87
N ALA A 17 -44.97 12.77 -5.99
CA ALA A 17 -43.76 13.51 -5.62
C ALA A 17 -42.79 12.66 -4.79
N ILE A 18 -43.30 11.80 -3.91
CA ILE A 18 -42.47 10.89 -3.09
C ILE A 18 -41.84 9.77 -3.98
N GLY A 19 -42.58 9.25 -4.93
CA GLY A 19 -42.09 8.23 -5.88
C GLY A 19 -40.95 8.75 -6.78
N ALA A 20 -41.06 10.00 -7.24
CA ALA A 20 -40.00 10.62 -8.07
C ALA A 20 -38.70 10.91 -7.29
N ALA A 21 -38.81 11.28 -6.00
CA ALA A 21 -37.65 11.52 -5.15
C ALA A 21 -36.87 10.23 -4.80
N LEU A 22 -37.59 9.10 -4.62
CA LEU A 22 -36.95 7.80 -4.36
C LEU A 22 -36.21 7.22 -5.60
N SER A 23 -36.71 7.51 -6.80
CA SER A 23 -36.13 7.01 -8.04
C SER A 23 -34.79 7.68 -8.41
N LEU A 24 -34.57 8.92 -7.95
CA LEU A 24 -33.30 9.62 -8.20
C LEU A 24 -32.16 9.14 -7.28
N ALA A 25 -32.46 8.56 -6.13
CA ALA A 25 -31.46 8.06 -5.18
C ALA A 25 -30.76 6.77 -5.66
N LEU A 26 -31.31 6.06 -6.66
CA LEU A 26 -30.76 4.81 -7.20
C LEU A 26 -29.80 5.02 -8.37
N LEU A 27 -29.56 6.25 -8.81
CA LEU A 27 -28.68 6.60 -9.93
C LEU A 27 -27.28 7.04 -9.48
N VAL A 28 -26.92 6.87 -8.19
CA VAL A 28 -25.53 7.09 -7.76
C VAL A 28 -24.72 5.90 -8.28
N PRO A 29 -23.84 6.09 -9.27
CA PRO A 29 -22.97 5.00 -9.72
C PRO A 29 -22.14 4.54 -8.53
N PRO A 30 -21.89 3.22 -8.36
CA PRO A 30 -20.99 2.75 -7.33
C PRO A 30 -19.62 3.39 -7.62
N THR A 31 -19.18 4.28 -6.74
CA THR A 31 -17.81 4.78 -6.78
C THR A 31 -16.90 3.60 -6.48
N ASN A 32 -16.30 3.03 -7.52
CA ASN A 32 -15.33 1.95 -7.39
C ASN A 32 -14.12 2.48 -6.61
N ALA A 33 -14.12 2.27 -5.30
CA ALA A 33 -12.98 2.52 -4.42
C ALA A 33 -11.81 1.52 -4.65
N HIS A 34 -11.87 0.67 -5.68
CA HIS A 34 -10.89 -0.39 -5.95
C HIS A 34 -9.73 -0.01 -6.86
N HIS A 35 -9.55 1.29 -7.18
CA HIS A 35 -8.51 1.70 -8.13
C HIS A 35 -7.07 1.67 -7.59
N SER A 36 -6.86 1.53 -6.28
CA SER A 36 -5.51 1.65 -5.70
C SER A 36 -4.57 0.47 -6.04
N TYR A 37 -5.09 -0.74 -6.19
CA TYR A 37 -4.26 -1.93 -6.47
C TYR A 37 -4.02 -2.18 -7.97
N ALA A 38 -4.86 -1.67 -8.85
CA ALA A 38 -4.73 -1.88 -10.31
C ALA A 38 -3.43 -1.29 -10.91
N MET A 39 -2.80 -0.34 -10.21
CA MET A 39 -1.54 0.25 -10.64
C MET A 39 -0.32 -0.63 -10.38
N TYR A 40 -0.45 -1.66 -9.54
CA TYR A 40 0.64 -2.58 -9.21
C TYR A 40 0.56 -3.86 -10.04
N ASP A 41 1.71 -4.47 -10.32
CA ASP A 41 1.77 -5.76 -11.00
C ASP A 41 1.74 -6.90 -9.99
N GLY A 42 0.53 -7.36 -9.65
CA GLY A 42 0.32 -8.45 -8.70
C GLY A 42 0.88 -9.81 -9.13
N THR A 43 1.43 -9.94 -10.34
CA THR A 43 2.03 -11.19 -10.84
C THR A 43 3.54 -11.26 -10.57
N VAL A 44 4.15 -10.15 -10.18
CA VAL A 44 5.61 -10.02 -9.97
C VAL A 44 5.88 -9.56 -8.55
N TYR A 45 6.88 -10.15 -7.93
CA TYR A 45 7.51 -9.60 -6.73
C TYR A 45 8.95 -9.17 -7.04
N ARG A 46 9.35 -8.03 -6.46
CA ARG A 46 10.74 -7.63 -6.29
C ARG A 46 11.06 -7.59 -4.81
N VAL A 47 12.13 -8.24 -4.40
CA VAL A 47 12.57 -8.25 -3.01
C VAL A 47 13.62 -7.17 -2.81
N PHE A 48 13.36 -6.28 -1.87
CA PHE A 48 14.26 -5.19 -1.52
C PHE A 48 14.90 -5.42 -0.17
N THR A 49 16.17 -5.12 -0.06
CA THR A 49 16.81 -4.71 1.19
C THR A 49 17.09 -3.22 1.09
N GLY A 50 16.63 -2.46 2.06
CA GLY A 50 16.74 -1.01 2.00
C GLY A 50 16.90 -0.36 3.37
N VAL A 51 17.07 0.95 3.35
CA VAL A 51 17.22 1.79 4.53
C VAL A 51 16.03 2.73 4.64
N ILE A 52 15.36 2.74 5.79
CA ILE A 52 14.21 3.61 6.04
C ILE A 52 14.62 5.09 5.98
N VAL A 53 13.87 5.86 5.19
CA VAL A 53 13.93 7.32 5.15
C VAL A 53 12.88 7.91 6.08
N ARG A 54 11.63 7.45 5.96
CA ARG A 54 10.51 7.88 6.80
C ARG A 54 9.34 6.92 6.74
N ILE A 55 8.50 6.99 7.75
CA ILE A 55 7.19 6.32 7.82
C ILE A 55 6.09 7.37 7.76
N VAL A 56 5.09 7.14 6.91
CA VAL A 56 3.92 8.03 6.75
C VAL A 56 2.65 7.22 7.01
N PRO A 57 2.15 7.23 8.26
CA PRO A 57 0.85 6.64 8.57
C PRO A 57 -0.24 7.59 8.09
N ASN A 58 -1.12 7.11 7.22
CA ASN A 58 -2.37 7.79 6.90
C ASN A 58 -3.54 6.81 7.05
N ALA A 59 -4.78 7.33 7.08
CA ALA A 59 -5.94 6.52 7.41
C ALA A 59 -6.21 5.41 6.39
N ALA A 60 -5.93 5.66 5.12
CA ALA A 60 -6.22 4.73 4.02
C ALA A 60 -5.05 3.75 3.77
N HIS A 61 -3.82 4.25 3.85
CA HIS A 61 -2.62 3.49 3.51
C HIS A 61 -1.46 3.90 4.41
N PHE A 62 -0.72 2.90 4.86
CA PHE A 62 0.53 3.11 5.56
C PHE A 62 1.68 3.07 4.54
N GLU A 63 2.58 4.03 4.57
CA GLU A 63 3.70 4.11 3.63
C GLU A 63 5.04 4.03 4.34
N MET A 64 5.93 3.19 3.82
CA MET A 64 7.34 3.18 4.17
C MET A 64 8.15 3.75 3.01
N HIS A 65 8.81 4.88 3.24
CA HIS A 65 9.74 5.48 2.28
C HIS A 65 11.14 5.00 2.59
N PHE A 66 11.82 4.45 1.61
CA PHE A 66 13.15 3.84 1.80
C PHE A 66 14.03 4.03 0.57
N VAL A 67 15.34 3.87 0.74
CA VAL A 67 16.29 3.78 -0.36
C VAL A 67 16.82 2.35 -0.39
N PRO A 68 16.73 1.64 -1.52
CA PRO A 68 17.32 0.31 -1.65
C PRO A 68 18.83 0.33 -1.44
N LEU A 69 19.37 -0.74 -0.88
CA LEU A 69 20.79 -1.08 -0.95
C LEU A 69 21.07 -1.81 -2.25
N ASN A 70 22.27 -1.61 -2.79
CA ASN A 70 22.76 -2.38 -3.93
C ASN A 70 22.94 -3.87 -3.55
N ASP A 71 23.28 -4.74 -4.51
CA ASP A 71 23.45 -6.18 -4.27
C ASP A 71 24.61 -6.49 -3.33
N ALA A 72 25.67 -5.67 -3.33
CA ALA A 72 26.77 -5.78 -2.38
C ALA A 72 26.41 -5.35 -0.95
N ARG A 73 25.24 -4.72 -0.74
CA ARG A 73 24.74 -4.18 0.55
C ARG A 73 25.66 -3.11 1.16
N ASP A 74 26.55 -2.52 0.40
CA ASP A 74 27.52 -1.52 0.85
C ASP A 74 27.15 -0.07 0.51
N ALA A 75 26.30 0.13 -0.51
CA ALA A 75 25.89 1.47 -0.97
C ALA A 75 24.38 1.58 -1.20
N LEU A 76 23.86 2.82 -1.08
CA LEU A 76 22.50 3.16 -1.47
C LEU A 76 22.39 3.25 -3.00
N VAL A 77 21.29 2.71 -3.55
CA VAL A 77 20.95 2.88 -4.96
C VAL A 77 20.64 4.35 -5.25
N ARG A 78 21.18 4.86 -6.36
CA ARG A 78 21.02 6.25 -6.78
C ARG A 78 20.31 6.33 -8.14
N ASP A 79 19.64 7.45 -8.37
CA ASP A 79 19.06 7.79 -9.65
C ASP A 79 20.12 8.30 -10.65
N GLU A 80 19.70 8.63 -11.88
CA GLU A 80 20.57 9.16 -12.93
C GLU A 80 21.24 10.50 -12.57
N LYS A 81 20.69 11.23 -11.60
CA LYS A 81 21.25 12.49 -11.09
C LYS A 81 22.18 12.28 -9.89
N GLY A 82 22.44 11.03 -9.53
CA GLY A 82 23.28 10.68 -8.38
C GLY A 82 22.60 10.88 -7.01
N GLN A 83 21.27 11.17 -6.98
CA GLN A 83 20.53 11.30 -5.74
C GLN A 83 20.04 9.91 -5.24
N PRO A 84 19.86 9.71 -3.93
CA PRO A 84 19.29 8.48 -3.41
C PRO A 84 17.93 8.18 -4.06
N LEU A 85 17.77 7.00 -4.68
CA LEU A 85 16.53 6.59 -5.32
C LEU A 85 15.50 6.16 -4.26
N VAL A 86 14.61 7.08 -3.87
CA VAL A 86 13.60 6.81 -2.85
C VAL A 86 12.47 5.99 -3.45
N TRP A 87 12.20 4.82 -2.85
CA TRP A 87 11.03 3.98 -3.11
C TRP A 87 9.96 4.21 -2.06
N VAL A 88 8.69 4.04 -2.47
CA VAL A 88 7.53 4.05 -1.58
C VAL A 88 6.91 2.66 -1.55
N ALA A 89 6.96 2.03 -0.39
CA ALA A 89 6.20 0.81 -0.14
C ALA A 89 4.84 1.19 0.44
N GLN A 90 3.78 0.95 -0.35
CA GLN A 90 2.41 1.02 0.14
C GLN A 90 2.09 -0.28 0.88
N MET A 91 1.46 -0.15 2.03
CA MET A 91 1.10 -1.26 2.89
C MET A 91 -0.40 -1.19 3.20
N GLU A 92 -0.86 -2.11 4.01
CA GLU A 92 -2.19 -2.11 4.61
C GLU A 92 -2.52 -0.79 5.33
N SER A 93 -3.71 -0.68 5.88
CA SER A 93 -4.11 0.49 6.67
C SER A 93 -3.18 0.72 7.87
N ALA A 94 -3.08 1.95 8.33
CA ALA A 94 -2.30 2.28 9.53
C ALA A 94 -2.72 1.45 10.75
N ALA A 95 -4.02 1.16 10.90
CA ALA A 95 -4.52 0.35 12.00
C ALA A 95 -3.97 -1.10 11.96
N GLN A 96 -3.87 -1.70 10.78
CA GLN A 96 -3.30 -3.04 10.63
C GLN A 96 -1.79 -3.01 10.81
N ALA A 97 -1.09 -2.05 10.23
CA ALA A 97 0.36 -1.90 10.41
C ALA A 97 0.72 -1.77 11.90
N PHE A 98 -0.05 -0.99 12.67
CA PHE A 98 0.17 -0.86 14.12
C PHE A 98 -0.09 -2.16 14.89
N LYS A 99 -1.10 -2.95 14.52
CA LYS A 99 -1.31 -4.28 15.10
C LYS A 99 -0.13 -5.22 14.84
N ASP A 100 0.49 -5.11 13.67
CA ASP A 100 1.67 -5.88 13.29
C ASP A 100 2.96 -5.31 13.93
N GLY A 101 2.86 -4.26 14.73
CA GLY A 101 4.01 -3.64 15.39
C GLY A 101 4.83 -2.73 14.49
N ILE A 102 4.31 -2.37 13.30
CA ILE A 102 5.00 -1.50 12.35
C ILE A 102 4.65 -0.05 12.69
N THR A 103 5.60 0.65 13.31
CA THR A 103 5.43 2.03 13.78
C THR A 103 6.66 2.87 13.44
N LYS A 104 6.60 4.18 13.68
CA LYS A 104 7.78 5.06 13.54
C LYS A 104 8.88 4.70 14.54
N GLU A 105 8.50 4.18 15.72
CA GLU A 105 9.41 3.78 16.77
C GLU A 105 10.10 2.46 16.46
N SER A 106 9.38 1.49 15.86
CA SER A 106 9.95 0.21 15.45
C SER A 106 10.81 0.33 14.19
N PHE A 107 10.49 1.27 13.30
CA PHE A 107 11.24 1.55 12.07
C PHE A 107 11.74 3.01 12.03
N PRO A 108 12.61 3.44 12.95
CA PRO A 108 13.21 4.76 12.86
C PRO A 108 14.03 4.93 11.58
N GLN A 109 14.27 6.18 11.19
CA GLN A 109 15.15 6.50 10.06
C GLN A 109 16.51 5.81 10.22
N GLY A 110 17.02 5.26 9.12
CA GLY A 110 18.28 4.50 9.11
C GLY A 110 18.12 3.01 9.41
N THR A 111 16.93 2.53 9.75
CA THR A 111 16.67 1.09 9.92
C THR A 111 16.89 0.33 8.62
N VAL A 112 17.66 -0.73 8.66
CA VAL A 112 17.83 -1.68 7.54
C VAL A 112 16.76 -2.75 7.64
N PHE A 113 16.07 -3.01 6.53
CA PHE A 113 14.99 -4.00 6.46
C PHE A 113 14.95 -4.69 5.10
N SER A 114 14.19 -5.78 5.01
CA SER A 114 13.87 -6.46 3.74
C SER A 114 12.39 -6.76 3.63
N MET A 115 11.83 -6.55 2.42
CA MET A 115 10.46 -6.93 2.06
C MET A 115 10.32 -7.15 0.57
N GLY A 116 9.29 -7.90 0.16
CA GLY A 116 8.86 -8.00 -1.23
C GLY A 116 7.81 -6.94 -1.55
N LEU A 117 7.83 -6.44 -2.78
CA LEU A 117 6.84 -5.49 -3.30
C LEU A 117 6.36 -5.94 -4.69
N HIS A 118 5.06 -5.79 -4.93
CA HIS A 118 4.51 -5.74 -6.28
C HIS A 118 4.82 -4.38 -6.88
N PRO A 119 5.67 -4.27 -7.91
CA PRO A 119 6.09 -2.98 -8.46
C PRO A 119 4.93 -2.30 -9.20
N ARG A 120 5.00 -0.99 -9.36
CA ARG A 120 4.07 -0.26 -10.22
C ARG A 120 4.28 -0.63 -11.68
N ARG A 121 3.17 -0.74 -12.43
CA ARG A 121 3.17 -1.02 -13.88
C ARG A 121 3.78 0.11 -14.71
N ASP A 122 3.75 1.35 -14.21
CA ASP A 122 4.31 2.54 -14.88
C ASP A 122 5.82 2.74 -14.60
N GLY A 123 6.46 1.80 -13.90
CA GLY A 123 7.90 1.81 -13.61
C GLY A 123 8.34 2.81 -12.54
N LYS A 124 7.44 3.61 -11.97
CA LYS A 124 7.80 4.53 -10.88
C LYS A 124 8.29 3.78 -9.65
N PRO A 125 9.21 4.35 -8.84
CA PRO A 125 9.80 3.70 -7.68
C PRO A 125 8.81 3.60 -6.52
N ALA A 126 7.80 2.76 -6.68
CA ALA A 126 6.82 2.41 -5.66
C ALA A 126 6.31 0.99 -5.87
N GLY A 127 5.79 0.39 -4.82
CA GLY A 127 5.20 -0.93 -4.85
C GLY A 127 4.22 -1.16 -3.72
N ASP A 128 3.37 -2.18 -3.87
CA ASP A 128 2.49 -2.69 -2.82
C ASP A 128 3.13 -3.91 -2.15
N ARG A 129 3.13 -3.94 -0.82
CA ARG A 129 3.69 -5.07 -0.05
C ARG A 129 2.92 -6.36 -0.28
N GLY A 130 1.62 -6.29 -0.49
CA GLY A 130 0.77 -7.48 -0.54
C GLY A 130 0.94 -8.33 0.73
N MET A 131 1.12 -9.63 0.53
CA MET A 131 1.32 -10.61 1.62
C MET A 131 2.81 -10.91 1.93
N SER A 132 3.74 -10.10 1.44
CA SER A 132 5.16 -10.31 1.70
C SER A 132 5.51 -10.14 3.17
N GLY A 133 6.42 -10.98 3.68
CA GLY A 133 7.06 -10.77 4.98
C GLY A 133 7.85 -9.46 5.02
N LEU A 134 7.97 -8.89 6.22
CA LEU A 134 8.79 -7.73 6.51
C LEU A 134 9.77 -8.09 7.61
N PHE A 135 11.06 -8.01 7.30
CA PHE A 135 12.16 -8.39 8.18
C PHE A 135 13.04 -7.19 8.48
N GLN A 136 13.24 -6.91 9.74
CA GLN A 136 14.15 -5.87 10.21
C GLN A 136 15.50 -6.51 10.57
N CYS A 137 16.57 -6.01 10.02
CA CYS A 137 17.91 -6.36 10.47
C CYS A 137 18.20 -5.81 11.89
N PRO A 138 19.00 -6.47 12.71
CA PRO A 138 19.47 -5.91 13.98
C PRO A 138 20.16 -4.57 13.75
N LYS A 139 20.08 -3.67 14.75
CA LYS A 139 20.70 -2.34 14.68
C LYS A 139 22.21 -2.45 14.38
N GLY A 140 22.65 -1.72 13.34
CA GLY A 140 24.04 -1.72 12.91
C GLY A 140 24.44 -2.91 12.05
N SER A 141 23.52 -3.84 11.77
CA SER A 141 23.79 -5.00 10.92
C SER A 141 23.24 -4.82 9.52
N LYS A 142 23.86 -5.49 8.57
CA LYS A 142 23.40 -5.62 7.17
C LYS A 142 23.48 -7.09 6.76
N PRO A 143 22.66 -7.57 5.84
CA PRO A 143 22.81 -8.92 5.30
C PRO A 143 24.07 -9.01 4.42
N ALA A 144 24.54 -10.22 4.20
CA ALA A 144 25.61 -10.50 3.24
C ALA A 144 25.18 -10.09 1.81
N PRO A 145 26.13 -9.88 0.88
CA PRO A 145 25.84 -9.62 -0.52
C PRO A 145 24.82 -10.60 -1.10
N GLY A 146 23.81 -10.11 -1.81
CA GLY A 146 22.72 -10.89 -2.39
C GLY A 146 21.76 -11.55 -1.39
N LYS A 147 21.90 -11.31 -0.07
CA LYS A 147 21.02 -11.82 0.97
C LYS A 147 20.11 -10.71 1.50
N HIS A 148 19.13 -11.12 2.33
CA HIS A 148 18.13 -10.27 2.92
C HIS A 148 18.11 -10.41 4.44
N CYS A 149 17.39 -9.52 5.15
CA CYS A 149 17.37 -9.47 6.62
C CYS A 149 16.81 -10.74 7.28
N ASP A 150 16.00 -11.53 6.58
CA ASP A 150 15.51 -12.84 7.05
C ASP A 150 16.64 -13.82 7.34
N THR A 151 17.79 -13.68 6.68
CA THR A 151 18.97 -14.54 6.88
C THR A 151 19.91 -14.05 7.99
N VAL A 152 19.67 -12.87 8.54
CA VAL A 152 20.54 -12.28 9.58
C VAL A 152 20.10 -12.75 10.96
N ALA A 153 21.04 -13.33 11.72
CA ALA A 153 20.75 -13.76 13.10
C ALA A 153 20.27 -12.60 13.96
N GLY A 154 19.18 -12.80 14.72
CA GLY A 154 18.56 -11.76 15.55
C GLY A 154 17.69 -10.76 14.78
N ASN A 155 17.33 -11.05 13.53
CA ASN A 155 16.33 -10.27 12.80
C ASN A 155 14.98 -10.29 13.52
N LYS A 156 14.13 -9.30 13.22
CA LYS A 156 12.74 -9.25 13.69
C LYS A 156 11.80 -9.35 12.50
N THR A 157 10.75 -10.16 12.65
CA THR A 157 9.67 -10.30 11.66
C THR A 157 8.46 -9.49 12.09
N PHE A 158 7.80 -8.82 11.15
CA PHE A 158 6.61 -8.01 11.36
C PHE A 158 5.47 -8.46 10.45
N GLY A 159 4.29 -8.65 11.02
CA GLY A 159 3.15 -9.26 10.31
C GLY A 159 3.40 -10.74 10.00
N ALA A 160 2.61 -11.28 9.07
CA ALA A 160 2.72 -12.64 8.58
C ALA A 160 3.42 -12.67 7.22
N GLY A 161 4.03 -13.82 6.88
CA GLY A 161 4.60 -14.09 5.57
C GLY A 161 6.10 -14.28 5.57
N GLU A 162 6.57 -14.78 4.45
CA GLU A 162 7.99 -14.95 4.12
C GLU A 162 8.36 -13.95 3.02
N LEU A 163 9.67 -13.78 2.77
CA LEU A 163 10.08 -13.07 1.57
C LEU A 163 9.69 -13.92 0.35
N PRO A 164 8.98 -13.34 -0.63
CA PRO A 164 8.62 -14.08 -1.83
C PRO A 164 9.87 -14.41 -2.65
N LYS A 165 9.78 -15.44 -3.47
CA LYS A 165 10.78 -15.65 -4.52
C LYS A 165 10.64 -14.52 -5.53
N GLU A 166 11.77 -13.94 -5.92
CA GLU A 166 11.75 -12.93 -6.99
C GLU A 166 11.20 -13.54 -8.27
N GLY A 167 10.22 -12.85 -8.86
CA GLY A 167 9.74 -13.18 -10.20
C GLY A 167 10.77 -12.82 -11.27
N PRO A 168 10.55 -13.21 -12.54
CA PRO A 168 11.43 -12.84 -13.63
C PRO A 168 11.65 -11.32 -13.66
N ALA A 169 12.90 -10.90 -13.82
CA ALA A 169 13.25 -9.48 -13.91
C ALA A 169 12.40 -8.83 -15.02
N ALA A 170 11.77 -7.70 -14.71
CA ALA A 170 11.09 -6.93 -15.75
C ALA A 170 12.10 -6.60 -16.85
N PRO A 171 11.71 -6.67 -18.15
CA PRO A 171 12.61 -6.31 -19.23
C PRO A 171 13.16 -4.90 -18.98
N LYS A 172 14.47 -4.73 -19.10
CA LYS A 172 15.10 -3.42 -19.04
C LYS A 172 14.60 -2.62 -20.25
N SER A 173 13.86 -1.57 -19.98
CA SER A 173 13.45 -0.57 -20.99
C SER A 173 14.64 0.27 -21.39
#